data_1d7d0d9067e1c984b92d0488a5006a65
#
_entry.id   1d7d0d9067e1c984b92d0488a5006a65
#
_cell.length_a   1.000
_cell.length_b   1.000
_cell.length_c   1.000
_cell.angle_alpha   90.00
_cell.angle_beta   90.00
_cell.angle_gamma   90.00
#
_symmetry.space_group_name_H-M   'P 1'
#
loop_
_entity.id
_entity.type
_entity.pdbx_description
1 polymer ?
#
loop_
_entity_poly.entity_id
_entity_poly.type
_entity_poly.pdbx_seq_one_letter_code
_entity_poly.pdbx_strand_id
1 'polypeptide(L)'
;MPRHFLTGTELDAPDLAAILDRALALKAAPHSSDALRRQTVALIFEKPSTRTRLSFEAGVAELGGHPAVLRTDELQLSRGESPRDTALVLSRMAAAVGMRTHDDAILEELAAHATIPVINLLTAGHHPCQALADLLTLRETFGQLDGLVLAYVGDGNNVARSLALLGPLAGVQVRIAAPEGYQLEAIGGLVRTDDPAAAAAGANALYTDVWVSMGDEATAAQRRADLAPYRIDAALLDRAAPGAIALHCLPAHPGEEITAEVLYGSRQRIWDQAENRRHAQKALLEFLVGALPAPGPSRGGSAS
;
A
#
# COMPACT_ATOMS: atom_id res chain seq x y z
N MET A 1 -12.85 -17.84 11.82
CA MET A 1 -11.71 -17.85 10.88
C MET A 1 -10.90 -16.59 11.11
N PRO A 2 -9.59 -16.60 10.93
CA PRO A 2 -8.80 -15.38 11.05
C PRO A 2 -9.23 -14.37 9.96
N ARG A 3 -8.99 -13.10 10.21
CA ARG A 3 -9.09 -12.07 9.17
C ARG A 3 -7.80 -12.07 8.36
N HIS A 4 -7.89 -11.96 7.05
CA HIS A 4 -6.76 -11.81 6.16
C HIS A 4 -6.75 -10.40 5.57
N PHE A 5 -5.67 -10.02 4.90
CA PHE A 5 -5.56 -8.76 4.18
C PHE A 5 -4.84 -9.01 2.85
N LEU A 6 -5.60 -9.33 1.83
CA LEU A 6 -5.10 -9.80 0.53
C LEU A 6 -5.21 -8.73 -0.55
N THR A 7 -6.36 -8.09 -0.65
CA THR A 7 -6.66 -7.09 -1.68
C THR A 7 -6.97 -5.70 -1.11
N GLY A 8 -7.40 -5.66 0.16
CA GLY A 8 -7.93 -4.49 0.85
C GLY A 8 -9.45 -4.48 0.93
N THR A 9 -10.15 -5.27 0.09
CA THR A 9 -11.62 -5.36 0.11
C THR A 9 -12.15 -6.16 1.31
N GLU A 10 -11.28 -6.76 2.09
CA GLU A 10 -11.60 -7.44 3.35
C GLU A 10 -11.90 -6.45 4.49
N LEU A 11 -11.62 -5.18 4.30
CA LEU A 11 -11.95 -4.09 5.22
C LEU A 11 -13.25 -3.41 4.80
N ASP A 12 -14.02 -2.98 5.78
CA ASP A 12 -15.05 -1.95 5.59
C ASP A 12 -14.53 -0.55 5.95
N ALA A 13 -15.35 0.49 5.73
CA ALA A 13 -14.96 1.86 6.02
C ALA A 13 -14.63 2.12 7.51
N PRO A 14 -15.40 1.60 8.49
CA PRO A 14 -15.05 1.64 9.91
C PRO A 14 -13.70 0.97 10.24
N ASP A 15 -13.43 -0.22 9.70
CA ASP A 15 -12.16 -0.93 9.90
C ASP A 15 -10.99 -0.11 9.40
N LEU A 16 -11.10 0.42 8.16
CA LEU A 16 -10.07 1.27 7.55
C LEU A 16 -9.83 2.54 8.37
N ALA A 17 -10.89 3.21 8.81
CA ALA A 17 -10.76 4.41 9.65
C ALA A 17 -10.03 4.09 10.97
N ALA A 18 -10.40 2.99 11.65
CA ALA A 18 -9.77 2.56 12.89
C ALA A 18 -8.27 2.22 12.70
N ILE A 19 -7.92 1.55 11.60
CA ILE A 19 -6.50 1.26 11.27
C ILE A 19 -5.73 2.56 11.04
N LEU A 20 -6.28 3.52 10.29
CA LEU A 20 -5.61 4.80 10.02
C LEU A 20 -5.45 5.65 11.28
N ASP A 21 -6.47 5.73 12.14
CA ASP A 21 -6.39 6.43 13.43
C ASP A 21 -5.34 5.80 14.34
N ARG A 22 -5.30 4.47 14.39
CA ARG A 22 -4.29 3.76 15.16
C ARG A 22 -2.88 3.95 14.60
N ALA A 23 -2.74 4.00 13.28
CA ALA A 23 -1.45 4.26 12.64
C ALA A 23 -0.88 5.64 13.02
N LEU A 24 -1.72 6.68 13.05
CA LEU A 24 -1.34 8.02 13.53
C LEU A 24 -0.89 7.98 15.00
N ALA A 25 -1.63 7.28 15.85
CA ALA A 25 -1.27 7.13 17.26
C ALA A 25 0.08 6.39 17.44
N LEU A 26 0.32 5.31 16.67
CA LEU A 26 1.56 4.56 16.67
C LEU A 26 2.72 5.34 16.02
N LYS A 27 2.46 6.29 15.13
CA LYS A 27 3.48 7.21 14.62
C LYS A 27 3.89 8.22 15.68
N ALA A 28 2.93 8.78 16.41
CA ALA A 28 3.19 9.72 17.52
C ALA A 28 3.90 9.06 18.71
N ALA A 29 3.66 7.76 18.97
CA ALA A 29 4.25 7.00 20.05
C ALA A 29 4.66 5.58 19.56
N PRO A 30 5.80 5.44 18.88
CA PRO A 30 6.16 4.21 18.14
C PRO A 30 6.23 2.93 18.97
N HIS A 31 6.56 3.03 20.25
CA HIS A 31 6.72 1.91 21.20
C HIS A 31 5.58 1.79 22.22
N SER A 32 4.40 2.32 21.90
CA SER A 32 3.24 2.32 22.81
C SER A 32 2.41 1.04 22.77
N SER A 33 2.89 -0.02 22.13
CA SER A 33 2.17 -1.28 21.97
C SER A 33 3.08 -2.49 22.09
N ASP A 34 2.55 -3.50 22.76
CA ASP A 34 3.15 -4.83 22.93
C ASP A 34 2.27 -5.92 22.27
N ALA A 35 1.50 -5.55 21.23
CA ALA A 35 0.48 -6.43 20.61
C ALA A 35 1.05 -7.77 20.10
N LEU A 36 2.32 -7.79 19.73
CA LEU A 36 3.02 -8.99 19.26
C LEU A 36 4.04 -9.52 20.28
N ARG A 37 3.90 -9.14 21.54
CA ARG A 37 4.87 -9.53 22.58
C ARG A 37 5.07 -11.04 22.63
N ARG A 38 6.33 -11.46 22.45
CA ARG A 38 6.76 -12.87 22.41
C ARG A 38 6.13 -13.70 21.28
N GLN A 39 5.61 -13.05 20.24
CA GLN A 39 5.06 -13.72 19.06
C GLN A 39 6.00 -13.54 17.87
N THR A 40 5.97 -14.49 16.97
CA THR A 40 6.69 -14.43 15.70
C THR A 40 5.74 -14.07 14.57
N VAL A 41 6.18 -13.18 13.66
CA VAL A 41 5.53 -12.92 12.38
C VAL A 41 6.44 -13.41 11.27
N ALA A 42 5.97 -14.34 10.46
CA ALA A 42 6.69 -14.85 9.30
C ALA A 42 6.55 -13.86 8.12
N LEU A 43 7.66 -13.48 7.50
CA LEU A 43 7.71 -12.56 6.37
C LEU A 43 8.40 -13.24 5.19
N ILE A 44 7.64 -13.68 4.20
CA ILE A 44 8.12 -14.47 3.06
C ILE A 44 8.33 -13.55 1.85
N PHE A 45 9.51 -13.62 1.23
CA PHE A 45 9.86 -12.81 0.07
C PHE A 45 10.35 -13.69 -1.09
N GLU A 46 9.60 -13.70 -2.19
CA GLU A 46 10.03 -14.31 -3.45
C GLU A 46 11.04 -13.43 -4.20
N LYS A 47 10.86 -12.11 -4.14
CA LYS A 47 11.75 -11.12 -4.77
C LYS A 47 12.31 -10.14 -3.74
N PRO A 48 13.51 -9.59 -3.96
CA PRO A 48 14.11 -8.60 -3.07
C PRO A 48 13.17 -7.41 -2.81
N SER A 49 13.16 -6.91 -1.59
CA SER A 49 12.38 -5.74 -1.22
C SER A 49 12.99 -5.03 -0.01
N THR A 50 13.57 -3.86 -0.22
CA THR A 50 14.18 -3.07 0.86
C THR A 50 13.12 -2.46 1.76
N ARG A 51 12.18 -1.70 1.18
CA ARG A 51 11.18 -0.94 1.94
C ARG A 51 10.18 -1.83 2.67
N THR A 52 9.59 -2.80 1.99
CA THR A 52 8.61 -3.70 2.61
C THR A 52 9.24 -4.54 3.71
N ARG A 53 10.46 -5.07 3.45
CA ARG A 53 11.18 -5.84 4.43
C ARG A 53 11.46 -4.99 5.68
N LEU A 54 12.13 -3.86 5.52
CA LEU A 54 12.53 -3.02 6.64
C LEU A 54 11.33 -2.48 7.42
N SER A 55 10.26 -2.06 6.74
CA SER A 55 9.07 -1.52 7.42
C SER A 55 8.33 -2.56 8.25
N PHE A 56 8.23 -3.82 7.77
CA PHE A 56 7.64 -4.90 8.55
C PHE A 56 8.56 -5.39 9.67
N GLU A 57 9.86 -5.58 9.40
CA GLU A 57 10.82 -5.98 10.45
C GLU A 57 10.80 -4.97 11.61
N ALA A 58 10.93 -3.68 11.31
CA ALA A 58 10.87 -2.64 12.32
C ALA A 58 9.50 -2.57 13.00
N GLY A 59 8.41 -2.65 12.23
CA GLY A 59 7.05 -2.61 12.78
C GLY A 59 6.74 -3.76 13.72
N VAL A 60 7.11 -4.98 13.39
CA VAL A 60 6.95 -6.16 14.25
C VAL A 60 7.78 -6.02 15.53
N ALA A 61 9.03 -5.56 15.42
CA ALA A 61 9.89 -5.34 16.58
C ALA A 61 9.34 -4.24 17.51
N GLU A 62 8.83 -3.14 16.95
CA GLU A 62 8.20 -2.06 17.71
C GLU A 62 6.91 -2.49 18.43
N LEU A 63 6.24 -3.54 17.96
CA LEU A 63 5.09 -4.18 18.61
C LEU A 63 5.49 -5.30 19.61
N GLY A 64 6.78 -5.42 19.93
CA GLY A 64 7.30 -6.41 20.88
C GLY A 64 7.44 -7.82 20.31
N GLY A 65 7.24 -8.01 19.00
CA GLY A 65 7.33 -9.28 18.30
C GLY A 65 8.70 -9.60 17.74
N HIS A 66 8.82 -10.79 17.15
CA HIS A 66 10.01 -11.24 16.42
C HIS A 66 9.68 -11.39 14.92
N PRO A 67 10.28 -10.61 14.02
CA PRO A 67 10.13 -10.82 12.59
C PRO A 67 11.02 -11.98 12.13
N ALA A 68 10.43 -13.02 11.56
CA ALA A 68 11.15 -14.12 10.91
C ALA A 68 11.11 -13.91 9.39
N VAL A 69 12.18 -13.38 8.82
CA VAL A 69 12.28 -13.15 7.39
C VAL A 69 12.79 -14.38 6.68
N LEU A 70 12.02 -14.84 5.72
CA LEU A 70 12.25 -16.09 4.98
C LEU A 70 12.27 -15.77 3.48
N ARG A 71 13.26 -16.27 2.76
CA ARG A 71 13.30 -16.19 1.30
C ARG A 71 12.70 -17.48 0.72
N THR A 72 11.99 -17.37 -0.39
CA THR A 72 11.37 -18.56 -1.00
C THR A 72 12.40 -19.59 -1.44
N ASP A 73 13.61 -19.17 -1.86
CA ASP A 73 14.71 -20.10 -2.21
C ASP A 73 15.28 -20.85 -0.99
N GLU A 74 14.98 -20.42 0.24
CA GLU A 74 15.32 -21.09 1.49
C GLU A 74 14.19 -21.99 2.00
N LEU A 75 12.97 -21.85 1.46
CA LEU A 75 11.78 -22.58 1.88
C LEU A 75 11.56 -23.84 1.05
N GLN A 76 10.81 -24.79 1.63
CA GLN A 76 10.42 -26.01 0.92
C GLN A 76 9.42 -25.75 -0.21
N LEU A 77 8.75 -24.56 -0.24
CA LEU A 77 7.94 -24.08 -1.37
C LEU A 77 8.71 -24.17 -2.70
N SER A 78 9.98 -23.75 -2.72
CA SER A 78 10.84 -23.85 -3.89
C SER A 78 11.18 -25.28 -4.30
N ARG A 79 10.90 -26.26 -3.44
CA ARG A 79 11.17 -27.68 -3.62
C ARG A 79 9.90 -28.52 -3.80
N GLY A 80 8.75 -27.84 -3.99
CA GLY A 80 7.47 -28.48 -4.29
C GLY A 80 6.55 -28.72 -3.09
N GLU A 81 6.86 -28.15 -1.88
CA GLU A 81 5.87 -28.09 -0.81
C GLU A 81 4.69 -27.20 -1.25
N SER A 82 3.46 -27.62 -0.97
CA SER A 82 2.28 -26.86 -1.36
C SER A 82 2.10 -25.61 -0.49
N PRO A 83 1.49 -24.52 -1.01
CA PRO A 83 1.09 -23.38 -0.19
C PRO A 83 0.20 -23.79 0.99
N ARG A 84 -0.64 -24.82 0.80
CA ARG A 84 -1.47 -25.41 1.85
C ARG A 84 -0.63 -25.97 3.00
N ASP A 85 0.38 -26.79 2.71
CA ASP A 85 1.20 -27.42 3.75
C ASP A 85 2.02 -26.37 4.48
N THR A 86 2.58 -25.40 3.74
CA THR A 86 3.25 -24.22 4.30
C THR A 86 2.32 -23.43 5.24
N ALA A 87 1.05 -23.21 4.85
CA ALA A 87 0.07 -22.53 5.69
C ALA A 87 -0.21 -23.27 7.01
N LEU A 88 -0.35 -24.59 6.93
CA LEU A 88 -0.60 -25.45 8.11
C LEU A 88 0.57 -25.45 9.09
N VAL A 89 1.81 -25.46 8.58
CA VAL A 89 3.03 -25.39 9.39
C VAL A 89 3.17 -24.01 10.03
N LEU A 90 3.07 -22.92 9.25
CA LEU A 90 3.20 -21.55 9.74
C LEU A 90 2.14 -21.22 10.78
N SER A 91 0.92 -21.73 10.63
CA SER A 91 -0.16 -21.56 11.60
C SER A 91 0.13 -22.14 12.99
N ARG A 92 1.13 -22.99 13.13
CA ARG A 92 1.58 -23.58 14.42
C ARG A 92 2.77 -22.84 15.02
N MET A 93 3.44 -21.98 14.24
CA MET A 93 4.71 -21.36 14.62
C MET A 93 4.65 -19.83 14.69
N ALA A 94 3.70 -19.21 14.01
CA ALA A 94 3.61 -17.75 13.88
C ALA A 94 2.24 -17.22 14.29
N ALA A 95 2.17 -15.92 14.63
CA ALA A 95 0.93 -15.23 14.91
C ALA A 95 0.30 -14.61 13.65
N ALA A 96 1.12 -14.34 12.63
CA ALA A 96 0.70 -13.87 11.32
C ALA A 96 1.76 -14.23 10.27
N VAL A 97 1.37 -14.26 9.02
CA VAL A 97 2.29 -14.42 7.89
C VAL A 97 2.04 -13.32 6.85
N GLY A 98 3.11 -12.65 6.45
CA GLY A 98 3.12 -11.76 5.30
C GLY A 98 3.87 -12.41 4.14
N MET A 99 3.34 -12.31 2.92
CA MET A 99 4.00 -12.87 1.75
C MET A 99 4.05 -11.87 0.59
N ARG A 100 5.24 -11.74 0.01
CA ARG A 100 5.46 -11.06 -1.27
C ARG A 100 5.77 -12.12 -2.32
N THR A 101 4.86 -12.31 -3.24
CA THR A 101 4.95 -13.25 -4.36
C THR A 101 4.47 -12.58 -5.64
N HIS A 102 4.75 -13.17 -6.80
CA HIS A 102 4.18 -12.68 -8.05
C HIS A 102 2.74 -13.17 -8.23
N ASP A 103 2.45 -14.41 -7.83
CA ASP A 103 1.18 -15.09 -8.10
C ASP A 103 0.19 -14.87 -6.94
N ASP A 104 -0.94 -14.24 -7.25
CA ASP A 104 -2.04 -14.03 -6.30
C ASP A 104 -2.63 -15.38 -5.83
N ALA A 105 -2.67 -16.41 -6.71
CA ALA A 105 -3.25 -17.72 -6.37
C ALA A 105 -2.48 -18.44 -5.26
N ILE A 106 -1.16 -18.27 -5.19
CA ILE A 106 -0.33 -18.83 -4.09
C ILE A 106 -0.74 -18.20 -2.76
N LEU A 107 -0.97 -16.88 -2.76
CA LEU A 107 -1.38 -16.15 -1.55
C LEU A 107 -2.80 -16.54 -1.13
N GLU A 108 -3.71 -16.70 -2.08
CA GLU A 108 -5.10 -17.12 -1.84
C GLU A 108 -5.16 -18.54 -1.26
N GLU A 109 -4.39 -19.49 -1.82
CA GLU A 109 -4.32 -20.85 -1.31
C GLU A 109 -3.74 -20.88 0.12
N LEU A 110 -2.68 -20.10 0.38
CA LEU A 110 -2.11 -19.96 1.72
C LEU A 110 -3.16 -19.43 2.70
N ALA A 111 -3.92 -18.40 2.33
CA ALA A 111 -4.98 -17.81 3.16
C ALA A 111 -6.13 -18.80 3.40
N ALA A 112 -6.53 -19.58 2.40
CA ALA A 112 -7.62 -20.57 2.51
C ALA A 112 -7.34 -21.66 3.55
N HIS A 113 -6.07 -21.93 3.86
CA HIS A 113 -5.66 -23.01 4.78
C HIS A 113 -5.01 -22.51 6.08
N ALA A 114 -4.64 -21.24 6.17
CA ALA A 114 -4.06 -20.65 7.38
C ALA A 114 -5.12 -20.45 8.48
N THR A 115 -4.74 -20.74 9.73
CA THR A 115 -5.53 -20.40 10.93
C THR A 115 -5.03 -19.12 11.61
N ILE A 116 -4.08 -18.42 10.99
CA ILE A 116 -3.51 -17.14 11.38
C ILE A 116 -3.74 -16.12 10.25
N PRO A 117 -3.67 -14.80 10.53
CA PRO A 117 -3.74 -13.78 9.49
C PRO A 117 -2.70 -13.96 8.38
N VAL A 118 -3.15 -13.81 7.14
CA VAL A 118 -2.30 -13.74 5.95
C VAL A 118 -2.37 -12.33 5.39
N ILE A 119 -1.21 -11.74 5.09
CA ILE A 119 -1.04 -10.37 4.64
C ILE A 119 -0.35 -10.36 3.29
N ASN A 120 -1.00 -9.73 2.31
CA ASN A 120 -0.39 -9.45 1.01
C ASN A 120 0.65 -8.32 1.14
N LEU A 121 1.93 -8.66 1.07
CA LEU A 121 3.01 -7.68 1.06
C LEU A 121 3.18 -7.03 -0.32
N LEU A 122 2.90 -7.74 -1.37
CA LEU A 122 2.76 -7.38 -2.78
C LEU A 122 2.54 -8.63 -3.62
N THR A 123 1.59 -8.57 -4.55
CA THR A 123 1.43 -9.52 -5.66
C THR A 123 1.39 -8.78 -7.00
N ALA A 124 1.30 -9.51 -8.11
CA ALA A 124 1.12 -8.90 -9.44
C ALA A 124 -0.19 -8.10 -9.52
N GLY A 125 -1.24 -8.56 -8.87
CA GLY A 125 -2.55 -7.90 -8.88
C GLY A 125 -2.71 -6.77 -7.87
N HIS A 126 -2.04 -6.83 -6.70
CA HIS A 126 -2.36 -5.96 -5.57
C HIS A 126 -1.13 -5.53 -4.75
N HIS A 127 -1.18 -4.32 -4.20
CA HIS A 127 -0.25 -3.80 -3.20
C HIS A 127 -1.00 -3.08 -2.05
N PRO A 128 -1.87 -3.78 -1.30
CA PRO A 128 -2.80 -3.14 -0.37
C PRO A 128 -2.09 -2.45 0.81
N CYS A 129 -0.96 -2.97 1.28
CA CYS A 129 -0.14 -2.33 2.33
C CYS A 129 0.45 -0.98 1.87
N GLN A 130 0.66 -0.77 0.57
CA GLN A 130 1.05 0.52 0.03
C GLN A 130 -0.14 1.49 0.08
N ALA A 131 -1.30 1.07 -0.41
CA ALA A 131 -2.49 1.92 -0.42
C ALA A 131 -2.91 2.37 1.00
N LEU A 132 -2.73 1.54 2.04
CA LEU A 132 -2.92 1.97 3.43
C LEU A 132 -1.97 3.12 3.81
N ALA A 133 -0.70 3.04 3.44
CA ALA A 133 0.28 4.09 3.74
C ALA A 133 0.00 5.37 2.95
N ASP A 134 -0.52 5.24 1.73
CA ASP A 134 -0.91 6.36 0.89
C ASP A 134 -2.08 7.13 1.51
N LEU A 135 -3.11 6.40 1.95
CA LEU A 135 -4.26 6.99 2.66
C LEU A 135 -3.84 7.63 3.99
N LEU A 136 -2.93 7.00 4.73
CA LEU A 136 -2.36 7.59 5.94
C LEU A 136 -1.63 8.90 5.65
N THR A 137 -0.88 8.96 4.56
CA THR A 137 -0.14 10.17 4.14
C THR A 137 -1.09 11.30 3.73
N LEU A 138 -2.15 10.96 3.00
CA LEU A 138 -3.21 11.93 2.68
C LEU A 138 -3.87 12.45 3.96
N ARG A 139 -4.20 11.55 4.90
CA ARG A 139 -4.80 11.93 6.19
C ARG A 139 -3.91 12.85 7.03
N GLU A 140 -2.62 12.57 7.11
CA GLU A 140 -1.64 13.47 7.77
C GLU A 140 -1.55 14.83 7.11
N THR A 141 -1.57 14.86 5.77
CA THR A 141 -1.36 16.10 5.03
C THR A 141 -2.60 17.00 5.05
N PHE A 142 -3.79 16.42 4.92
CA PHE A 142 -5.05 17.19 4.74
C PHE A 142 -5.99 17.15 5.96
N GLY A 143 -5.69 16.32 6.97
CA GLY A 143 -6.50 16.19 8.19
C GLY A 143 -7.73 15.28 8.03
N GLN A 144 -8.32 15.21 6.84
CA GLN A 144 -9.47 14.36 6.50
C GLN A 144 -9.25 13.71 5.15
N LEU A 145 -9.98 12.64 4.85
CA LEU A 145 -9.92 11.93 3.58
C LEU A 145 -11.15 12.16 2.71
N ASP A 146 -12.31 12.29 3.34
CA ASP A 146 -13.57 12.47 2.63
C ASP A 146 -13.55 13.69 1.71
N GLY A 147 -13.95 13.49 0.46
CA GLY A 147 -13.96 14.50 -0.57
C GLY A 147 -12.60 14.82 -1.24
N LEU A 148 -11.50 14.18 -0.79
CA LEU A 148 -10.23 14.33 -1.50
C LEU A 148 -10.26 13.63 -2.85
N VAL A 149 -9.49 14.18 -3.78
CA VAL A 149 -9.25 13.61 -5.11
C VAL A 149 -7.79 13.23 -5.24
N LEU A 150 -7.53 11.95 -5.53
CA LEU A 150 -6.21 11.42 -5.87
C LEU A 150 -6.19 11.06 -7.35
N ALA A 151 -5.30 11.69 -8.11
CA ALA A 151 -5.06 11.37 -9.51
C ALA A 151 -3.78 10.52 -9.64
N TYR A 152 -3.95 9.26 -10.04
CA TYR A 152 -2.85 8.37 -10.43
C TYR A 152 -2.57 8.56 -11.91
N VAL A 153 -1.30 8.78 -12.27
CA VAL A 153 -0.86 9.08 -13.64
C VAL A 153 0.25 8.10 -14.03
N GLY A 154 0.02 7.29 -15.05
CA GLY A 154 0.97 6.29 -15.53
C GLY A 154 0.35 4.94 -15.82
N ASP A 155 1.08 3.87 -15.56
CA ASP A 155 0.64 2.48 -15.77
C ASP A 155 -0.42 2.06 -14.74
N GLY A 156 -1.56 1.57 -15.20
CA GLY A 156 -2.64 1.02 -14.35
C GLY A 156 -2.26 -0.31 -13.69
N ASN A 157 -1.23 -0.30 -12.89
CA ASN A 157 -0.64 -1.46 -12.24
C ASN A 157 -1.34 -1.86 -10.92
N ASN A 158 -0.73 -2.76 -10.15
CA ASN A 158 -1.23 -3.26 -8.87
C ASN A 158 -1.37 -2.16 -7.78
N VAL A 159 -0.55 -1.11 -7.83
CA VAL A 159 -0.65 0.05 -6.91
C VAL A 159 -1.90 0.86 -7.25
N ALA A 160 -2.08 1.18 -8.54
CA ALA A 160 -3.27 1.87 -9.03
C ALA A 160 -4.56 1.10 -8.69
N ARG A 161 -4.54 -0.24 -8.86
CA ARG A 161 -5.65 -1.13 -8.50
C ARG A 161 -5.97 -1.06 -7.00
N SER A 162 -4.96 -1.14 -6.15
CA SER A 162 -5.15 -1.12 -4.69
C SER A 162 -5.68 0.24 -4.21
N LEU A 163 -5.23 1.35 -4.83
CA LEU A 163 -5.78 2.68 -4.57
C LEU A 163 -7.24 2.78 -5.02
N ALA A 164 -7.59 2.21 -6.19
CA ALA A 164 -8.97 2.20 -6.69
C ALA A 164 -9.92 1.39 -5.81
N LEU A 165 -9.42 0.37 -5.09
CA LEU A 165 -10.20 -0.44 -4.15
C LEU A 165 -10.34 0.23 -2.78
N LEU A 166 -9.25 0.73 -2.21
CA LEU A 166 -9.23 1.27 -0.84
C LEU A 166 -9.62 2.75 -0.75
N GLY A 167 -9.33 3.56 -1.78
CA GLY A 167 -9.63 4.99 -1.79
C GLY A 167 -11.11 5.30 -1.53
N PRO A 168 -12.05 4.69 -2.26
CA PRO A 168 -13.49 4.93 -2.05
C PRO A 168 -13.99 4.56 -0.65
N LEU A 169 -13.41 3.54 0.01
CA LEU A 169 -13.76 3.19 1.40
C LEU A 169 -13.41 4.33 2.38
N ALA A 170 -12.43 5.15 2.03
CA ALA A 170 -12.00 6.31 2.82
C ALA A 170 -12.66 7.62 2.36
N GLY A 171 -13.60 7.59 1.41
CA GLY A 171 -14.22 8.80 0.82
C GLY A 171 -13.31 9.53 -0.18
N VAL A 172 -12.20 8.92 -0.62
CA VAL A 172 -11.27 9.50 -1.60
C VAL A 172 -11.73 9.12 -3.00
N GLN A 173 -11.96 10.13 -3.86
CA GLN A 173 -12.16 9.90 -5.29
C GLN A 173 -10.82 9.55 -5.94
N VAL A 174 -10.73 8.38 -6.54
CA VAL A 174 -9.54 7.97 -7.31
C VAL A 174 -9.80 8.18 -8.79
N ARG A 175 -8.89 8.89 -9.47
CA ARG A 175 -8.86 9.06 -10.92
C ARG A 175 -7.59 8.44 -11.45
N ILE A 176 -7.66 7.69 -12.56
CA ILE A 176 -6.49 7.07 -13.18
C ILE A 176 -6.38 7.56 -14.62
N ALA A 177 -5.24 8.18 -14.93
CA ALA A 177 -4.85 8.54 -16.28
C ALA A 177 -3.78 7.55 -16.78
N ALA A 178 -4.14 6.78 -17.79
CA ALA A 178 -3.25 5.81 -18.45
C ALA A 178 -3.58 5.73 -19.93
N PRO A 179 -2.58 5.49 -20.82
CA PRO A 179 -2.85 5.29 -22.23
C PRO A 179 -3.59 3.98 -22.49
N GLU A 180 -4.15 3.84 -23.70
CA GLU A 180 -4.74 2.59 -24.13
C GLU A 180 -3.73 1.43 -23.99
N GLY A 181 -4.18 0.28 -23.50
CA GLY A 181 -3.34 -0.88 -23.20
C GLY A 181 -2.69 -0.89 -21.82
N TYR A 182 -2.71 0.24 -21.09
CA TYR A 182 -2.19 0.36 -19.73
C TYR A 182 -3.29 0.72 -18.71
N GLN A 183 -4.53 0.77 -19.15
CA GLN A 183 -5.66 1.12 -18.28
C GLN A 183 -6.07 -0.06 -17.39
N LEU A 184 -6.46 0.23 -16.16
CA LEU A 184 -7.13 -0.75 -15.32
C LEU A 184 -8.49 -1.15 -15.91
N GLU A 185 -8.91 -2.36 -15.59
CA GLU A 185 -10.30 -2.78 -15.78
C GLU A 185 -11.26 -1.87 -14.99
N ALA A 186 -12.55 -1.93 -15.33
CA ALA A 186 -13.56 -1.15 -14.63
C ALA A 186 -13.72 -1.65 -13.18
N ILE A 187 -13.41 -0.76 -12.21
CA ILE A 187 -13.67 -0.96 -10.78
C ILE A 187 -14.74 0.06 -10.39
N GLY A 188 -15.71 -0.34 -9.57
CA GLY A 188 -16.81 0.54 -9.20
C GLY A 188 -16.32 1.87 -8.57
N GLY A 189 -16.84 3.00 -9.07
CA GLY A 189 -16.47 4.33 -8.57
C GLY A 189 -15.15 4.90 -9.12
N LEU A 190 -14.37 4.12 -9.88
CA LEU A 190 -13.13 4.57 -10.50
C LEU A 190 -13.40 5.47 -11.71
N VAL A 191 -12.77 6.65 -11.74
CA VAL A 191 -12.74 7.53 -12.92
C VAL A 191 -11.49 7.21 -13.75
N ARG A 192 -11.68 6.84 -15.02
CA ARG A 192 -10.60 6.53 -15.96
C ARG A 192 -10.57 7.55 -17.09
N THR A 193 -9.37 7.93 -17.50
CA THR A 193 -9.13 8.83 -18.64
C THR A 193 -7.80 8.48 -19.31
N ASP A 194 -7.60 8.93 -20.53
CA ASP A 194 -6.33 8.94 -21.24
C ASP A 194 -5.64 10.31 -21.18
N ASP A 195 -6.27 11.32 -20.55
CA ASP A 195 -5.74 12.66 -20.40
C ASP A 195 -5.21 12.90 -18.98
N PRO A 196 -3.87 12.98 -18.79
CA PRO A 196 -3.26 13.30 -17.50
C PRO A 196 -3.71 14.66 -16.94
N ALA A 197 -3.95 15.64 -17.82
CA ALA A 197 -4.35 16.96 -17.39
C ALA A 197 -5.79 16.98 -16.86
N ALA A 198 -6.69 16.22 -17.48
CA ALA A 198 -8.05 16.04 -17.00
C ALA A 198 -8.09 15.30 -15.65
N ALA A 199 -7.25 14.28 -15.45
CA ALA A 199 -7.15 13.59 -14.16
C ALA A 199 -6.60 14.51 -13.07
N ALA A 200 -5.57 15.30 -13.37
CA ALA A 200 -4.91 16.20 -12.44
C ALA A 200 -5.78 17.40 -12.04
N ALA A 201 -6.71 17.84 -12.90
CA ALA A 201 -7.51 19.03 -12.66
C ALA A 201 -8.25 18.99 -11.31
N GLY A 202 -7.84 19.88 -10.38
CA GLY A 202 -8.42 19.99 -9.04
C GLY A 202 -8.11 18.81 -8.11
N ALA A 203 -7.19 17.90 -8.47
CA ALA A 203 -6.77 16.82 -7.59
C ALA A 203 -5.95 17.34 -6.40
N ASN A 204 -6.14 16.75 -5.22
CA ASN A 204 -5.38 17.08 -4.01
C ASN A 204 -4.02 16.38 -3.99
N ALA A 205 -3.89 15.25 -4.66
CA ALA A 205 -2.63 14.54 -4.80
C ALA A 205 -2.47 13.97 -6.21
N LEU A 206 -1.26 14.10 -6.76
CA LEU A 206 -0.82 13.37 -7.94
C LEU A 206 0.07 12.20 -7.50
N TYR A 207 -0.21 11.04 -8.03
CA TYR A 207 0.51 9.79 -7.71
C TYR A 207 1.05 9.15 -8.97
N THR A 208 2.26 8.60 -8.93
CA THR A 208 2.80 7.77 -10.00
C THR A 208 3.64 6.62 -9.44
N ASP A 209 3.94 5.67 -10.29
CA ASP A 209 4.83 4.55 -10.05
C ASP A 209 5.72 4.34 -11.27
N VAL A 210 6.74 3.49 -11.14
CA VAL A 210 7.65 3.15 -12.24
C VAL A 210 6.89 2.68 -13.48
N TRP A 211 7.35 3.10 -14.65
CA TRP A 211 6.77 2.66 -15.93
C TRP A 211 7.19 1.24 -16.31
N VAL A 212 8.32 0.78 -15.82
CA VAL A 212 8.84 -0.57 -16.08
C VAL A 212 8.97 -1.29 -14.75
N SER A 213 8.01 -2.16 -14.46
CA SER A 213 8.02 -2.98 -13.25
C SER A 213 8.93 -4.20 -13.43
N MET A 214 9.24 -4.87 -12.32
CA MET A 214 10.00 -6.14 -12.35
C MET A 214 9.22 -7.21 -13.11
N GLY A 215 9.78 -7.64 -14.24
CA GLY A 215 9.16 -8.61 -15.16
C GLY A 215 8.78 -7.99 -16.52
N ASP A 216 8.78 -6.65 -16.63
CA ASP A 216 8.42 -5.92 -17.86
C ASP A 216 9.66 -5.49 -18.68
N GLU A 217 10.87 -5.96 -18.32
CA GLU A 217 12.13 -5.52 -18.92
C GLU A 217 12.17 -5.74 -20.44
N ALA A 218 11.50 -6.79 -20.93
CA ALA A 218 11.44 -7.10 -22.36
C ALA A 218 10.68 -6.03 -23.18
N THR A 219 9.76 -5.29 -22.56
CA THR A 219 8.95 -4.24 -23.19
C THR A 219 9.34 -2.84 -22.76
N ALA A 220 10.44 -2.69 -22.04
CA ALA A 220 10.85 -1.45 -21.40
C ALA A 220 10.91 -0.23 -22.34
N ALA A 221 11.46 -0.40 -23.55
CA ALA A 221 11.58 0.69 -24.52
C ALA A 221 10.19 1.19 -25.00
N GLN A 222 9.28 0.25 -25.28
CA GLN A 222 7.91 0.56 -25.70
C GLN A 222 7.16 1.25 -24.57
N ARG A 223 7.21 0.70 -23.33
CA ARG A 223 6.56 1.26 -22.17
C ARG A 223 7.00 2.70 -21.90
N ARG A 224 8.31 2.99 -22.00
CA ARG A 224 8.83 4.35 -21.84
C ARG A 224 8.33 5.31 -22.92
N ALA A 225 8.18 4.84 -24.15
CA ALA A 225 7.65 5.66 -25.24
C ALA A 225 6.16 5.97 -25.03
N ASP A 226 5.35 4.97 -24.71
CA ASP A 226 3.90 5.09 -24.54
C ASP A 226 3.53 5.92 -23.29
N LEU A 227 4.30 5.77 -22.21
CA LEU A 227 4.05 6.43 -20.93
C LEU A 227 4.72 7.81 -20.79
N ALA A 228 5.61 8.20 -21.72
CA ALA A 228 6.29 9.51 -21.67
C ALA A 228 5.35 10.72 -21.47
N PRO A 229 4.13 10.76 -22.08
CA PRO A 229 3.17 11.84 -21.84
C PRO A 229 2.56 11.84 -20.43
N TYR A 230 2.73 10.75 -19.66
CA TYR A 230 2.15 10.53 -18.34
C TYR A 230 3.16 10.79 -17.21
N ARG A 231 4.18 11.62 -17.48
CA ARG A 231 5.15 12.04 -16.47
C ARG A 231 4.55 13.08 -15.54
N ILE A 232 4.80 12.95 -14.24
CA ILE A 232 4.51 14.02 -13.28
C ILE A 232 5.68 15.01 -13.28
N ASP A 233 5.43 16.19 -13.83
CA ASP A 233 6.31 17.35 -13.80
C ASP A 233 5.64 18.53 -13.06
N ALA A 234 6.36 19.64 -12.93
CA ALA A 234 5.83 20.83 -12.26
C ALA A 234 4.58 21.38 -12.98
N ALA A 235 4.54 21.34 -14.32
CA ALA A 235 3.42 21.85 -15.08
C ALA A 235 2.14 21.03 -14.88
N LEU A 236 2.24 19.71 -14.79
CA LEU A 236 1.10 18.86 -14.46
C LEU A 236 0.66 19.06 -13.00
N LEU A 237 1.61 19.18 -12.06
CA LEU A 237 1.32 19.41 -10.65
C LEU A 237 0.66 20.80 -10.42
N ASP A 238 0.94 21.78 -11.26
CA ASP A 238 0.31 23.13 -11.22
C ASP A 238 -1.15 23.14 -11.72
N ARG A 239 -1.59 22.08 -12.42
CA ARG A 239 -2.99 21.90 -12.82
C ARG A 239 -3.86 21.32 -11.69
N ALA A 240 -3.23 20.75 -10.68
CA ALA A 240 -3.92 20.20 -9.51
C ALA A 240 -4.45 21.33 -8.59
N ALA A 241 -5.12 20.95 -7.52
CA ALA A 241 -5.65 21.89 -6.55
C ALA A 241 -4.52 22.71 -5.89
N PRO A 242 -4.79 23.96 -5.45
CA PRO A 242 -3.85 24.70 -4.62
C PRO A 242 -3.44 23.86 -3.38
N GLY A 243 -2.12 23.72 -3.16
CA GLY A 243 -1.59 22.89 -2.07
C GLY A 243 -1.53 21.40 -2.38
N ALA A 244 -1.78 21.00 -3.63
CA ALA A 244 -1.65 19.61 -4.05
C ALA A 244 -0.23 19.07 -3.85
N ILE A 245 -0.14 17.80 -3.50
CA ILE A 245 1.10 17.07 -3.23
C ILE A 245 1.40 16.02 -4.30
N ALA A 246 2.67 15.64 -4.41
CA ALA A 246 3.12 14.50 -5.22
C ALA A 246 3.46 13.29 -4.33
N LEU A 247 3.03 12.11 -4.76
CA LEU A 247 3.24 10.81 -4.13
C LEU A 247 3.90 9.82 -5.11
N HIS A 248 4.67 8.87 -4.58
CA HIS A 248 5.31 7.81 -5.33
C HIS A 248 5.67 6.65 -4.41
N CYS A 249 5.34 5.41 -4.76
CA CYS A 249 5.62 4.25 -3.90
C CYS A 249 7.11 3.84 -3.84
N LEU A 250 7.95 4.39 -4.71
CA LEU A 250 9.38 4.09 -4.85
C LEU A 250 9.69 2.63 -5.25
N PRO A 251 10.79 2.37 -5.99
CA PRO A 251 11.83 3.33 -6.40
C PRO A 251 11.32 4.31 -7.45
N ALA A 252 11.91 5.51 -7.55
CA ALA A 252 11.58 6.48 -8.58
C ALA A 252 12.74 6.62 -9.59
N HIS A 253 12.40 6.89 -10.86
CA HIS A 253 13.38 7.16 -11.93
C HIS A 253 13.24 8.61 -12.40
N PRO A 254 13.99 9.56 -11.78
CA PRO A 254 13.91 10.98 -12.16
C PRO A 254 14.20 11.17 -13.65
N GLY A 255 13.26 11.80 -14.35
CA GLY A 255 13.32 11.99 -15.80
C GLY A 255 12.49 10.96 -16.59
N GLU A 256 12.01 9.88 -15.96
CA GLU A 256 10.99 8.98 -16.50
C GLU A 256 9.61 9.40 -15.96
N GLU A 257 9.02 8.66 -15.02
CA GLU A 257 7.66 8.87 -14.52
C GLU A 257 7.47 10.14 -13.67
N ILE A 258 8.56 10.67 -13.11
CA ILE A 258 8.55 11.88 -12.29
C ILE A 258 9.81 12.71 -12.55
N THR A 259 9.69 14.04 -12.55
CA THR A 259 10.88 14.89 -12.66
C THR A 259 11.61 15.01 -11.33
N ALA A 260 12.94 15.25 -11.38
CA ALA A 260 13.73 15.50 -10.16
C ALA A 260 13.24 16.73 -9.40
N GLU A 261 12.75 17.75 -10.11
CA GLU A 261 12.16 18.97 -9.51
C GLU A 261 10.95 18.63 -8.62
N VAL A 262 10.07 17.74 -9.06
CA VAL A 262 8.90 17.31 -8.27
C VAL A 262 9.33 16.35 -7.17
N LEU A 263 10.16 15.34 -7.49
CA LEU A 263 10.60 14.30 -6.56
C LEU A 263 11.31 14.86 -5.32
N TYR A 264 12.12 15.91 -5.51
CA TYR A 264 12.89 16.54 -4.43
C TYR A 264 12.36 17.93 -4.03
N GLY A 265 11.25 18.35 -4.62
CA GLY A 265 10.63 19.65 -4.37
C GLY A 265 9.84 19.70 -3.06
N SER A 266 9.32 20.87 -2.73
CA SER A 266 8.61 21.11 -1.46
C SER A 266 7.19 20.52 -1.41
N ARG A 267 6.61 20.23 -2.59
CA ARG A 267 5.24 19.69 -2.70
C ARG A 267 5.17 18.15 -2.64
N GLN A 268 6.28 17.44 -2.56
CA GLN A 268 6.27 15.98 -2.41
C GLN A 268 6.00 15.58 -0.94
N ARG A 269 5.41 14.38 -0.75
CA ARG A 269 5.28 13.69 0.53
C ARG A 269 5.77 12.24 0.43
N ILE A 270 6.68 12.00 -0.50
CA ILE A 270 7.14 10.65 -0.89
C ILE A 270 7.93 9.99 0.25
N TRP A 271 8.73 10.77 0.98
CA TRP A 271 9.52 10.25 2.09
C TRP A 271 8.66 9.99 3.33
N ASP A 272 7.69 10.86 3.61
CA ASP A 272 6.68 10.66 4.66
C ASP A 272 5.81 9.43 4.34
N GLN A 273 5.41 9.26 3.06
CA GLN A 273 4.69 8.11 2.54
C GLN A 273 5.48 6.80 2.74
N ALA A 274 6.79 6.81 2.47
CA ALA A 274 7.65 5.66 2.70
C ALA A 274 7.77 5.30 4.19
N GLU A 275 7.86 6.30 5.08
CA GLU A 275 7.84 6.10 6.53
C GLU A 275 6.49 5.54 7.00
N ASN A 276 5.39 6.06 6.47
CA ASN A 276 4.02 5.68 6.83
C ASN A 276 3.71 4.20 6.55
N ARG A 277 4.49 3.53 5.69
CA ARG A 277 4.46 2.08 5.52
C ARG A 277 4.58 1.36 6.86
N ARG A 278 5.56 1.74 7.68
CA ARG A 278 5.81 1.12 8.99
C ARG A 278 4.62 1.30 9.93
N HIS A 279 4.06 2.51 10.00
CA HIS A 279 2.98 2.83 10.94
C HIS A 279 1.65 2.21 10.53
N ALA A 280 1.30 2.25 9.25
CA ALA A 280 0.12 1.58 8.70
C ALA A 280 0.18 0.06 8.89
N GLN A 281 1.34 -0.55 8.67
CA GLN A 281 1.55 -1.99 8.83
C GLN A 281 1.47 -2.41 10.31
N LYS A 282 1.95 -1.60 11.25
CA LYS A 282 1.78 -1.87 12.69
C LYS A 282 0.30 -1.89 13.07
N ALA A 283 -0.45 -0.87 12.68
CA ALA A 283 -1.89 -0.81 12.96
C ALA A 283 -2.67 -1.96 12.31
N LEU A 284 -2.31 -2.32 11.07
CA LEU A 284 -2.87 -3.49 10.39
C LEU A 284 -2.58 -4.79 11.15
N LEU A 285 -1.36 -4.99 11.63
CA LEU A 285 -0.99 -6.16 12.42
C LEU A 285 -1.81 -6.22 13.72
N GLU A 286 -1.92 -5.12 14.48
CA GLU A 286 -2.78 -5.06 15.67
C GLU A 286 -4.23 -5.43 15.36
N PHE A 287 -4.76 -4.88 14.27
CA PHE A 287 -6.13 -5.18 13.83
C PHE A 287 -6.32 -6.66 13.52
N LEU A 288 -5.43 -7.26 12.76
CA LEU A 288 -5.54 -8.64 12.31
C LEU A 288 -5.36 -9.66 13.44
N VAL A 289 -4.50 -9.36 14.42
CA VAL A 289 -4.32 -10.24 15.61
C VAL A 289 -5.35 -9.98 16.72
N GLY A 290 -6.31 -9.07 16.49
CA GLY A 290 -7.38 -8.75 17.44
C GLY A 290 -6.92 -7.92 18.64
N ALA A 291 -5.82 -7.18 18.51
CA ALA A 291 -5.24 -6.35 19.56
C ALA A 291 -5.51 -4.85 19.38
N LEU A 292 -6.29 -4.46 18.36
CA LEU A 292 -6.64 -3.05 18.15
C LEU A 292 -7.41 -2.52 19.35
N PRO A 293 -6.97 -1.42 20.00
CA PRO A 293 -7.71 -0.83 21.10
C PRO A 293 -9.13 -0.42 20.66
N ALA A 294 -10.10 -0.57 21.54
CA ALA A 294 -11.44 -0.02 21.29
C ALA A 294 -11.32 1.50 20.97
N PRO A 295 -12.12 2.02 20.02
CA PRO A 295 -12.12 3.44 19.74
C PRO A 295 -12.39 4.22 21.03
N GLY A 296 -11.48 5.12 21.38
CA GLY A 296 -11.65 6.01 22.52
C GLY A 296 -12.93 6.84 22.35
N PRO A 297 -13.54 7.33 23.45
CA PRO A 297 -14.73 8.17 23.35
C PRO A 297 -14.39 9.37 22.44
N SER A 298 -15.21 9.57 21.41
CA SER A 298 -15.12 10.72 20.52
C SER A 298 -15.03 11.98 21.40
N ARG A 299 -13.96 12.75 21.28
CA ARG A 299 -13.90 14.07 21.92
C ARG A 299 -15.01 14.90 21.27
N GLY A 300 -16.16 14.89 21.93
CA GLY A 300 -17.28 15.73 21.58
C GLY A 300 -16.76 17.16 21.51
N GLY A 301 -16.90 17.80 20.34
CA GLY A 301 -16.60 19.20 20.19
C GLY A 301 -17.43 19.99 21.21
N SER A 302 -16.75 20.55 22.21
CA SER A 302 -17.36 21.59 23.02
C SER A 302 -17.48 22.82 22.12
N ALA A 303 -18.66 22.99 21.53
CA ALA A 303 -19.07 24.28 21.04
C ALA A 303 -19.21 25.22 22.25
N SER A 304 -18.43 26.25 22.32
CA SER A 304 -18.66 27.46 23.11
C SER A 304 -18.29 28.66 22.27
#